data_16900689a40586623a6beb802b595b26
#
_entry.id   16900689a40586623a6beb802b595b26
#
_cell.length_a   1.000
_cell.length_b   1.000
_cell.length_c   1.000
_cell.angle_alpha   90.00
_cell.angle_beta   90.00
_cell.angle_gamma   90.00
#
_symmetry.space_group_name_H-M   'P 1'
#
loop_
_entity.id
_entity.type
_entity.pdbx_description
1 polymer ?
#
loop_
_entity_poly.entity_id
_entity_poly.type
_entity_poly.pdbx_seq_one_letter_code
_entity_poly.pdbx_strand_id
1 'polypeptide(L)'
;MRAGVTLYFIRHGETQWNADARYQGQADVPMNDKGRGQARRNGEALRPFLPDLAQADFLASPLARARETMEIVRDALGLASGDFQIEDRLMEAHYGFWQGTLASDLPAVDADGLAARMRDPFHWRPKGGESYDDLMTRTRAWLEGIERNCVVVSHGGVSRTLRGHVLGLDVATVPLLDMPQDRVLILRRGTSEWI
;
A
#
# COMPACT_ATOMS: atom_id res chain seq x y z
N MET A 1 13.38 -8.38 5.97
CA MET A 1 14.23 -7.57 5.06
C MET A 1 15.67 -7.65 5.52
N ARG A 2 16.62 -8.00 4.63
CA ARG A 2 18.06 -8.06 4.93
C ARG A 2 18.65 -6.68 5.20
N ALA A 3 19.75 -6.62 5.96
CA ALA A 3 20.52 -5.40 6.12
C ALA A 3 21.07 -4.92 4.74
N GLY A 4 21.03 -3.61 4.50
CA GLY A 4 21.47 -3.01 3.23
C GLY A 4 20.41 -2.97 2.12
N VAL A 5 19.25 -3.62 2.31
CA VAL A 5 18.14 -3.56 1.35
C VAL A 5 17.32 -2.28 1.56
N THR A 6 17.00 -1.60 0.46
CA THR A 6 16.09 -0.45 0.42
C THR A 6 14.80 -0.84 -0.29
N LEU A 7 13.67 -0.52 0.33
CA LEU A 7 12.33 -0.66 -0.24
C LEU A 7 11.79 0.72 -0.60
N TYR A 8 11.50 0.95 -1.88
CA TYR A 8 10.84 2.13 -2.39
C TYR A 8 9.35 1.80 -2.55
N PHE A 9 8.54 2.28 -1.64
CA PHE A 9 7.12 1.95 -1.60
C PHE A 9 6.27 3.10 -2.14
N ILE A 10 5.35 2.79 -3.04
CA ILE A 10 4.38 3.70 -3.63
C ILE A 10 2.98 3.16 -3.33
N ARG A 11 2.12 3.99 -2.74
CA ARG A 11 0.70 3.72 -2.71
C ARG A 11 0.12 3.97 -4.09
N HIS A 12 -0.77 3.09 -4.57
CA HIS A 12 -1.47 3.29 -5.85
C HIS A 12 -2.10 4.69 -5.92
N GLY A 13 -2.18 5.24 -7.14
CA GLY A 13 -2.80 6.54 -7.37
C GLY A 13 -4.29 6.57 -7.00
N GLU A 14 -4.85 7.77 -6.84
CA GLU A 14 -6.22 7.98 -6.42
C GLU A 14 -7.23 7.27 -7.33
N THR A 15 -8.22 6.65 -6.73
CA THR A 15 -9.42 6.14 -7.39
C THR A 15 -10.62 7.03 -7.05
N GLN A 16 -11.74 6.91 -7.77
CA GLN A 16 -12.95 7.62 -7.39
C GLN A 16 -13.41 7.24 -5.97
N TRP A 17 -13.25 5.98 -5.56
CA TRP A 17 -13.61 5.56 -4.21
C TRP A 17 -12.71 6.17 -3.11
N ASN A 18 -11.46 6.52 -3.42
CA ASN A 18 -10.66 7.30 -2.48
C ASN A 18 -11.19 8.73 -2.35
N ALA A 19 -11.53 9.38 -3.48
CA ALA A 19 -12.08 10.73 -3.48
C ALA A 19 -13.41 10.81 -2.73
N ASP A 20 -14.23 9.77 -2.84
CA ASP A 20 -15.54 9.66 -2.15
C ASP A 20 -15.41 9.21 -0.68
N ALA A 21 -14.21 8.93 -0.17
CA ALA A 21 -14.00 8.31 1.16
C ALA A 21 -14.74 6.98 1.34
N ARG A 22 -14.73 6.13 0.31
CA ARG A 22 -15.37 4.82 0.28
C ARG A 22 -14.35 3.72 0.59
N TYR A 23 -14.74 2.74 1.41
CA TYR A 23 -13.89 1.58 1.71
C TYR A 23 -13.71 0.72 0.46
N GLN A 24 -12.47 0.62 -0.04
CA GLN A 24 -12.18 -0.19 -1.23
C GLN A 24 -11.83 -1.64 -0.89
N GLY A 25 -10.85 -1.82 -0.01
CA GLY A 25 -10.28 -3.15 0.25
C GLY A 25 -9.77 -3.79 -1.03
N GLN A 26 -10.24 -4.99 -1.31
CA GLN A 26 -9.87 -5.77 -2.50
C GLN A 26 -10.83 -5.60 -3.69
N ALA A 27 -11.86 -4.73 -3.58
CA ALA A 27 -12.65 -4.35 -4.74
C ALA A 27 -11.75 -3.69 -5.80
N ASP A 28 -11.90 -4.12 -7.05
CA ASP A 28 -11.03 -3.68 -8.15
C ASP A 28 -11.58 -2.42 -8.83
N VAL A 29 -11.25 -1.29 -8.24
CA VAL A 29 -11.67 0.05 -8.70
C VAL A 29 -10.51 0.70 -9.45
N PRO A 30 -10.71 1.21 -10.68
CA PRO A 30 -9.66 1.84 -11.48
C PRO A 30 -9.23 3.20 -10.89
N MET A 31 -8.02 3.63 -11.25
CA MET A 31 -7.56 4.99 -10.94
C MET A 31 -8.37 6.04 -11.69
N ASN A 32 -8.48 7.23 -11.11
CA ASN A 32 -8.94 8.43 -11.82
C ASN A 32 -7.74 9.21 -12.42
N ASP A 33 -8.00 10.29 -13.13
CA ASP A 33 -6.94 11.06 -13.80
C ASP A 33 -5.97 11.72 -12.82
N LYS A 34 -6.44 12.11 -11.64
CA LYS A 34 -5.57 12.60 -10.57
C LYS A 34 -4.61 11.52 -10.09
N GLY A 35 -5.09 10.27 -9.94
CA GLY A 35 -4.26 9.13 -9.58
C GLY A 35 -3.17 8.83 -10.60
N ARG A 36 -3.47 8.94 -11.91
CA ARG A 36 -2.48 8.80 -12.97
C ARG A 36 -1.39 9.88 -12.90
N GLY A 37 -1.78 11.13 -12.60
CA GLY A 37 -0.84 12.23 -12.37
C GLY A 37 0.06 11.99 -11.13
N GLN A 38 -0.50 11.44 -10.05
CA GLN A 38 0.26 11.06 -8.85
C GLN A 38 1.27 9.95 -9.16
N ALA A 39 0.86 8.91 -9.90
CA ALA A 39 1.74 7.81 -10.31
C ALA A 39 2.94 8.32 -11.13
N ARG A 40 2.70 9.21 -12.11
CA ARG A 40 3.77 9.81 -12.91
C ARG A 40 4.75 10.61 -12.08
N ARG A 41 4.26 11.46 -11.18
CA ARG A 41 5.13 12.24 -10.27
C ARG A 41 5.97 11.34 -9.38
N ASN A 42 5.40 10.27 -8.83
CA ASN A 42 6.12 9.31 -8.00
C ASN A 42 7.23 8.61 -8.80
N GLY A 43 6.98 8.27 -10.07
CA GLY A 43 8.01 7.75 -10.97
C GLY A 43 9.14 8.77 -11.22
N GLU A 44 8.78 10.03 -11.48
CA GLU A 44 9.76 11.11 -11.67
C GLU A 44 10.60 11.36 -10.41
N ALA A 45 10.00 11.29 -9.21
CA ALA A 45 10.71 11.42 -7.93
C ALA A 45 11.75 10.30 -7.70
N LEU A 46 11.57 9.14 -8.32
CA LEU A 46 12.54 8.03 -8.25
C LEU A 46 13.72 8.18 -9.22
N ARG A 47 13.70 9.08 -10.20
CA ARG A 47 14.80 9.24 -11.18
C ARG A 47 16.18 9.43 -10.57
N PRO A 48 16.39 10.22 -9.49
CA PRO A 48 17.69 10.36 -8.85
C PRO A 48 18.26 9.05 -8.29
N PHE A 49 17.38 8.05 -8.06
CA PHE A 49 17.73 6.74 -7.51
C PHE A 49 17.93 5.66 -8.59
N LEU A 50 17.83 6.01 -9.88
CA LEU A 50 17.99 5.06 -10.99
C LEU A 50 19.24 4.16 -10.90
N PRO A 51 20.42 4.65 -10.49
CA PRO A 51 21.59 3.80 -10.32
C PRO A 51 21.35 2.65 -9.33
N ASP A 52 20.62 2.91 -8.23
CA ASP A 52 20.28 1.93 -7.21
C ASP A 52 19.15 0.98 -7.68
N LEU A 53 18.35 1.45 -8.65
CA LEU A 53 17.20 0.70 -9.20
C LEU A 53 17.57 -0.20 -10.39
N ALA A 54 18.78 -0.10 -10.94
CA ALA A 54 19.20 -0.88 -12.12
C ALA A 54 19.13 -2.40 -11.90
N GLN A 55 19.25 -2.84 -10.64
CA GLN A 55 19.16 -4.24 -10.23
C GLN A 55 18.02 -4.48 -9.20
N ALA A 56 17.12 -3.53 -9.06
CA ALA A 56 15.99 -3.65 -8.14
C ALA A 56 14.89 -4.53 -8.74
N ASP A 57 14.19 -5.25 -7.88
CA ASP A 57 12.95 -5.92 -8.25
C ASP A 57 11.80 -4.91 -8.28
N PHE A 58 10.93 -5.01 -9.29
CA PHE A 58 9.70 -4.23 -9.38
C PHE A 58 8.52 -5.15 -9.12
N LEU A 59 7.73 -4.84 -8.08
CA LEU A 59 6.62 -5.68 -7.65
C LEU A 59 5.35 -4.84 -7.49
N ALA A 60 4.23 -5.39 -7.91
CA ALA A 60 2.92 -4.76 -7.72
C ALA A 60 1.90 -5.72 -7.10
N SER A 61 0.97 -5.16 -6.31
CA SER A 61 -0.27 -5.85 -5.96
C SER A 61 -1.04 -6.25 -7.23
N PRO A 62 -1.76 -7.38 -7.25
CA PRO A 62 -2.54 -7.81 -8.40
C PRO A 62 -3.71 -6.88 -8.77
N LEU A 63 -4.15 -5.97 -7.88
CA LEU A 63 -5.27 -5.09 -8.12
C LEU A 63 -4.96 -4.06 -9.23
N ALA A 64 -5.91 -3.83 -10.15
CA ALA A 64 -5.72 -3.04 -11.37
C ALA A 64 -5.11 -1.65 -11.10
N ARG A 65 -5.58 -0.95 -10.06
CA ARG A 65 -5.04 0.36 -9.66
C ARG A 65 -3.55 0.33 -9.29
N ALA A 66 -3.07 -0.77 -8.71
CA ALA A 66 -1.65 -0.91 -8.35
C ALA A 66 -0.81 -1.29 -9.58
N ARG A 67 -1.30 -2.15 -10.45
CA ARG A 67 -0.65 -2.51 -11.70
C ARG A 67 -0.51 -1.29 -12.62
N GLU A 68 -1.61 -0.57 -12.87
CA GLU A 68 -1.59 0.65 -13.69
C GLU A 68 -0.65 1.71 -13.11
N THR A 69 -0.60 1.86 -11.76
CA THR A 69 0.37 2.75 -11.11
C THR A 69 1.81 2.31 -11.40
N MET A 70 2.13 1.01 -11.31
CA MET A 70 3.47 0.49 -11.60
C MET A 70 3.86 0.71 -13.06
N GLU A 71 2.95 0.48 -14.00
CA GLU A 71 3.17 0.73 -15.43
C GLU A 71 3.56 2.19 -15.68
N ILE A 72 2.83 3.14 -15.09
CA ILE A 72 3.09 4.58 -15.21
C ILE A 72 4.42 4.97 -14.55
N VAL A 73 4.72 4.41 -13.37
CA VAL A 73 5.99 4.65 -12.67
C VAL A 73 7.18 4.20 -13.52
N ARG A 74 7.11 3.00 -14.09
CA ARG A 74 8.17 2.46 -14.94
C ARG A 74 8.34 3.27 -16.23
N ASP A 75 7.23 3.66 -16.87
CA ASP A 75 7.26 4.57 -18.04
C ASP A 75 7.95 5.90 -17.70
N ALA A 76 7.61 6.51 -16.56
CA ALA A 76 8.24 7.74 -16.09
C ALA A 76 9.75 7.59 -15.82
N LEU A 77 10.21 6.39 -15.48
CA LEU A 77 11.64 6.05 -15.33
C LEU A 77 12.33 5.73 -16.66
N GLY A 78 11.60 5.64 -17.77
CA GLY A 78 12.15 5.23 -19.07
C GLY A 78 12.39 3.72 -19.19
N LEU A 79 11.70 2.92 -18.37
CA LEU A 79 11.78 1.46 -18.34
C LEU A 79 10.58 0.84 -19.08
N ALA A 80 10.70 -0.41 -19.54
CA ALA A 80 9.59 -1.15 -20.12
C ALA A 80 8.44 -1.27 -19.10
N SER A 81 7.27 -0.71 -19.40
CA SER A 81 6.17 -0.52 -18.45
C SER A 81 5.65 -1.83 -17.83
N GLY A 82 5.55 -2.91 -18.62
CA GLY A 82 5.01 -4.21 -18.18
C GLY A 82 6.02 -5.18 -17.55
N ASP A 83 7.30 -4.80 -17.39
CA ASP A 83 8.33 -5.69 -16.86
C ASP A 83 8.41 -5.62 -15.33
N PHE A 84 7.40 -6.15 -14.63
CA PHE A 84 7.33 -6.26 -13.17
C PHE A 84 6.60 -7.53 -12.75
N GLN A 85 6.77 -7.90 -11.49
CA GLN A 85 6.18 -9.11 -10.93
C GLN A 85 4.91 -8.77 -10.14
N ILE A 86 3.94 -9.69 -10.16
CA ILE A 86 2.76 -9.61 -9.31
C ILE A 86 3.02 -10.37 -8.00
N GLU A 87 2.65 -9.77 -6.88
CA GLU A 87 2.82 -10.36 -5.55
C GLU A 87 1.49 -10.28 -4.77
N ASP A 88 0.84 -11.41 -4.58
CA ASP A 88 -0.47 -11.50 -3.94
C ASP A 88 -0.46 -11.05 -2.47
N ARG A 89 0.65 -11.24 -1.76
CA ARG A 89 0.81 -10.79 -0.37
C ARG A 89 0.81 -9.26 -0.24
N LEU A 90 0.88 -8.53 -1.35
CA LEU A 90 0.78 -7.07 -1.41
C LEU A 90 -0.64 -6.56 -1.65
N MET A 91 -1.66 -7.42 -1.73
CA MET A 91 -3.07 -6.97 -1.79
C MET A 91 -3.45 -6.15 -0.56
N GLU A 92 -4.40 -5.22 -0.73
CA GLU A 92 -4.96 -4.44 0.38
C GLU A 92 -5.69 -5.35 1.39
N ALA A 93 -5.89 -4.88 2.62
CA ALA A 93 -6.77 -5.54 3.58
C ALA A 93 -8.16 -5.73 2.98
N HIS A 94 -8.72 -6.93 3.11
CA HIS A 94 -10.09 -7.19 2.69
C HIS A 94 -11.07 -6.59 3.70
N TYR A 95 -11.82 -5.57 3.30
CA TYR A 95 -12.79 -4.92 4.21
C TYR A 95 -14.13 -5.65 4.30
N GLY A 96 -14.24 -6.88 3.78
CA GLY A 96 -15.46 -7.68 3.88
C GLY A 96 -16.68 -6.93 3.35
N PHE A 97 -17.78 -6.97 4.11
CA PHE A 97 -19.02 -6.31 3.71
C PHE A 97 -18.98 -4.76 3.78
N TRP A 98 -17.93 -4.16 4.34
CA TRP A 98 -17.72 -2.71 4.28
C TRP A 98 -17.25 -2.24 2.90
N GLN A 99 -16.77 -3.13 2.03
CA GLN A 99 -16.34 -2.75 0.68
C GLN A 99 -17.48 -2.07 -0.09
N GLY A 100 -17.19 -0.89 -0.64
CA GLY A 100 -18.17 -0.05 -1.34
C GLY A 100 -18.96 0.91 -0.44
N THR A 101 -18.94 0.75 0.89
CA THR A 101 -19.64 1.64 1.81
C THR A 101 -18.90 2.97 1.96
N LEU A 102 -19.61 4.09 1.98
CA LEU A 102 -19.06 5.39 2.36
C LEU A 102 -18.67 5.38 3.85
N ALA A 103 -17.57 6.01 4.20
CA ALA A 103 -17.16 6.13 5.60
C ALA A 103 -18.22 6.86 6.46
N SER A 104 -18.92 7.84 5.86
CA SER A 104 -20.03 8.57 6.49
C SER A 104 -21.26 7.71 6.79
N ASP A 105 -21.46 6.63 6.05
CA ASP A 105 -22.65 5.78 6.18
C ASP A 105 -22.46 4.65 7.20
N LEU A 106 -21.21 4.38 7.61
CA LEU A 106 -20.91 3.31 8.57
C LEU A 106 -21.68 3.39 9.89
N PRO A 107 -21.93 4.55 10.49
CA PRO A 107 -22.75 4.62 11.71
C PRO A 107 -24.16 4.07 11.53
N ALA A 108 -24.72 4.13 10.31
CA ALA A 108 -26.03 3.58 9.99
C ALA A 108 -25.96 2.12 9.52
N VAL A 109 -24.86 1.72 8.86
CA VAL A 109 -24.68 0.38 8.27
C VAL A 109 -24.19 -0.62 9.31
N ASP A 110 -23.25 -0.22 10.18
CA ASP A 110 -22.58 -1.10 11.16
C ASP A 110 -22.04 -0.29 12.36
N ALA A 111 -22.94 0.24 13.17
CA ALA A 111 -22.57 1.02 14.36
C ALA A 111 -21.70 0.23 15.34
N ASP A 112 -22.03 -1.04 15.58
CA ASP A 112 -21.30 -1.91 16.51
C ASP A 112 -19.89 -2.25 16.00
N GLY A 113 -19.78 -2.58 14.71
CA GLY A 113 -18.50 -2.84 14.07
C GLY A 113 -17.61 -1.60 14.05
N LEU A 114 -18.18 -0.42 13.79
CA LEU A 114 -17.45 0.84 13.84
C LEU A 114 -16.95 1.13 15.26
N ALA A 115 -17.79 0.95 16.28
CA ALA A 115 -17.40 1.12 17.69
C ALA A 115 -16.31 0.10 18.10
N ALA A 116 -16.41 -1.15 17.65
CA ALA A 116 -15.40 -2.18 17.91
C ALA A 116 -14.05 -1.81 17.26
N ARG A 117 -14.07 -1.36 16.00
CA ARG A 117 -12.87 -0.88 15.30
C ARG A 117 -12.22 0.33 15.99
N MET A 118 -13.00 1.25 16.52
CA MET A 118 -12.48 2.41 17.24
C MET A 118 -11.78 2.03 18.55
N ARG A 119 -12.25 0.95 19.23
CA ARG A 119 -11.62 0.46 20.47
C ARG A 119 -10.33 -0.30 20.19
N ASP A 120 -10.31 -1.13 19.14
CA ASP A 120 -9.17 -1.96 18.77
C ASP A 120 -9.02 -2.03 17.24
N PRO A 121 -8.42 -1.02 16.61
CA PRO A 121 -8.30 -0.97 15.16
C PRO A 121 -7.34 -2.02 14.59
N PHE A 122 -6.47 -2.61 15.41
CA PHE A 122 -5.49 -3.59 14.96
C PHE A 122 -6.07 -5.01 14.87
N HIS A 123 -6.79 -5.46 15.89
CA HIS A 123 -7.36 -6.82 15.90
C HIS A 123 -8.79 -6.88 15.36
N TRP A 124 -9.48 -5.73 15.25
CA TRP A 124 -10.82 -5.71 14.69
C TRP A 124 -10.83 -6.24 13.25
N ARG A 125 -11.86 -7.07 12.96
CA ARG A 125 -12.04 -7.69 11.65
C ARG A 125 -13.47 -7.44 11.16
N PRO A 126 -13.67 -6.87 9.95
CA PRO A 126 -14.99 -6.79 9.35
C PRO A 126 -15.50 -8.19 8.98
N LYS A 127 -16.80 -8.41 9.02
CA LYS A 127 -17.39 -9.68 8.61
C LYS A 127 -16.98 -10.03 7.17
N GLY A 128 -16.35 -11.20 7.00
CA GLY A 128 -15.82 -11.66 5.72
C GLY A 128 -14.55 -10.94 5.24
N GLY A 129 -13.85 -10.26 6.14
CA GLY A 129 -12.63 -9.53 5.81
C GLY A 129 -11.41 -9.90 6.65
N GLU A 130 -10.38 -9.06 6.61
CA GLU A 130 -9.11 -9.18 7.32
C GLU A 130 -8.99 -8.13 8.42
N SER A 131 -8.32 -8.47 9.53
CA SER A 131 -7.80 -7.52 10.51
C SER A 131 -6.45 -6.94 10.05
N TYR A 132 -5.96 -5.91 10.73
CA TYR A 132 -4.56 -5.46 10.54
C TYR A 132 -3.55 -6.52 11.01
N ASP A 133 -3.89 -7.36 11.97
CA ASP A 133 -3.04 -8.48 12.41
C ASP A 133 -2.85 -9.52 11.29
N ASP A 134 -3.92 -9.89 10.57
CA ASP A 134 -3.82 -10.78 9.40
C ASP A 134 -2.97 -10.15 8.31
N LEU A 135 -3.24 -8.87 7.99
CA LEU A 135 -2.47 -8.12 6.99
C LEU A 135 -0.99 -8.04 7.38
N MET A 136 -0.71 -7.78 8.65
CA MET A 136 0.65 -7.68 9.17
C MET A 136 1.38 -9.02 9.10
N THR A 137 0.69 -10.11 9.36
CA THR A 137 1.25 -11.47 9.27
C THR A 137 1.67 -11.80 7.82
N ARG A 138 0.81 -11.56 6.80
CA ARG A 138 1.17 -11.86 5.41
C ARG A 138 2.23 -10.92 4.83
N THR A 139 2.21 -9.63 5.22
CA THR A 139 3.22 -8.66 4.76
C THR A 139 4.58 -8.92 5.40
N ARG A 140 4.61 -9.42 6.65
CA ARG A 140 5.84 -9.87 7.32
C ARG A 140 6.48 -11.04 6.58
N ALA A 141 5.71 -12.07 6.25
CA ALA A 141 6.20 -13.24 5.51
C ALA A 141 6.79 -12.86 4.14
N TRP A 142 6.21 -11.83 3.48
CA TRP A 142 6.78 -11.27 2.26
C TRP A 142 8.08 -10.50 2.53
N LEU A 143 8.08 -9.60 3.52
CA LEU A 143 9.22 -8.74 3.84
C LEU A 143 10.47 -9.52 4.25
N GLU A 144 10.30 -10.64 4.95
CA GLU A 144 11.40 -11.53 5.37
C GLU A 144 12.12 -12.17 4.18
N GLY A 145 11.42 -12.40 3.06
CA GLY A 145 11.96 -12.97 1.83
C GLY A 145 12.70 -11.98 0.92
N ILE A 146 12.68 -10.66 1.23
CA ILE A 146 13.32 -9.67 0.36
C ILE A 146 14.83 -9.64 0.57
N GLU A 147 15.57 -9.85 -0.53
CA GLU A 147 17.04 -9.94 -0.55
C GLU A 147 17.72 -8.81 -1.33
N ARG A 148 16.99 -8.08 -2.17
CA ARG A 148 17.49 -7.00 -3.03
C ARG A 148 16.63 -5.74 -2.87
N ASN A 149 17.16 -4.59 -3.30
CA ASN A 149 16.36 -3.38 -3.41
C ASN A 149 15.11 -3.65 -4.25
N CYS A 150 13.99 -3.09 -3.88
CA CYS A 150 12.76 -3.24 -4.65
C CYS A 150 11.92 -1.97 -4.69
N VAL A 151 11.26 -1.76 -5.82
CA VAL A 151 10.19 -0.79 -6.00
C VAL A 151 8.87 -1.53 -5.89
N VAL A 152 8.03 -1.10 -4.98
CA VAL A 152 6.75 -1.76 -4.68
C VAL A 152 5.61 -0.80 -4.85
N VAL A 153 4.62 -1.19 -5.64
CA VAL A 153 3.34 -0.49 -5.71
C VAL A 153 2.25 -1.33 -5.05
N SER A 154 1.64 -0.76 -4.02
CA SER A 154 0.60 -1.44 -3.25
C SER A 154 -0.37 -0.44 -2.62
N HIS A 155 -0.81 -0.63 -1.39
CA HIS A 155 -1.96 0.01 -0.76
C HIS A 155 -1.62 0.63 0.60
N GLY A 156 -2.56 1.41 1.13
CA GLY A 156 -2.37 2.11 2.39
C GLY A 156 -2.21 1.19 3.59
N GLY A 157 -3.01 0.15 3.71
CA GLY A 157 -2.90 -0.84 4.79
C GLY A 157 -1.55 -1.57 4.77
N VAL A 158 -1.12 -2.02 3.59
CA VAL A 158 0.18 -2.68 3.40
C VAL A 158 1.34 -1.77 3.81
N SER A 159 1.33 -0.50 3.39
CA SER A 159 2.37 0.44 3.81
C SER A 159 2.46 0.59 5.32
N ARG A 160 1.32 0.70 5.99
CA ARG A 160 1.25 0.82 7.44
C ARG A 160 1.88 -0.38 8.14
N THR A 161 1.54 -1.60 7.71
CA THR A 161 2.11 -2.82 8.28
C THR A 161 3.61 -2.96 8.01
N LEU A 162 4.09 -2.62 6.80
CA LEU A 162 5.52 -2.61 6.48
C LEU A 162 6.29 -1.60 7.33
N ARG A 163 5.74 -0.40 7.55
CA ARG A 163 6.32 0.59 8.48
C ARG A 163 6.36 0.06 9.90
N GLY A 164 5.28 -0.58 10.35
CA GLY A 164 5.22 -1.24 11.67
C GLY A 164 6.37 -2.23 11.87
N HIS A 165 6.60 -3.11 10.88
CA HIS A 165 7.69 -4.09 10.94
C HIS A 165 9.08 -3.47 10.89
N VAL A 166 9.31 -2.56 9.94
CA VAL A 166 10.65 -2.01 9.67
C VAL A 166 11.11 -1.09 10.81
N LEU A 167 10.18 -0.34 11.41
CA LEU A 167 10.46 0.63 12.46
C LEU A 167 10.25 0.08 13.88
N GLY A 168 9.70 -1.14 14.02
CA GLY A 168 9.39 -1.72 15.32
C GLY A 168 8.32 -0.93 16.09
N LEU A 169 7.28 -0.45 15.40
CA LEU A 169 6.23 0.36 16.01
C LEU A 169 5.28 -0.47 16.87
N ASP A 170 4.69 0.16 17.88
CA ASP A 170 3.56 -0.41 18.61
C ASP A 170 2.41 -0.71 17.65
N VAL A 171 1.87 -1.93 17.71
CA VAL A 171 0.80 -2.40 16.83
C VAL A 171 -0.45 -1.52 16.89
N ALA A 172 -0.75 -0.91 18.04
CA ALA A 172 -1.89 0.00 18.19
C ALA A 172 -1.75 1.27 17.33
N THR A 173 -0.52 1.68 17.01
CA THR A 173 -0.25 2.87 16.18
C THR A 173 -0.29 2.57 14.68
N VAL A 174 -0.05 1.33 14.28
CA VAL A 174 0.08 0.93 12.87
C VAL A 174 -1.15 1.33 12.04
N PRO A 175 -2.40 1.05 12.44
CA PRO A 175 -3.58 1.41 11.64
C PRO A 175 -3.81 2.93 11.50
N LEU A 176 -3.17 3.73 12.35
CA LEU A 176 -3.36 5.19 12.44
C LEU A 176 -2.35 5.98 11.58
N LEU A 177 -1.32 5.32 11.06
CA LEU A 177 -0.31 5.97 10.24
C LEU A 177 -0.94 6.54 8.95
N ASP A 178 -0.57 7.77 8.61
CA ASP A 178 -0.95 8.36 7.33
C ASP A 178 -0.25 7.67 6.16
N MET A 179 -0.85 7.81 4.95
CA MET A 179 -0.33 7.17 3.75
C MET A 179 -0.69 7.98 2.51
N PRO A 180 0.09 9.02 2.18
CA PRO A 180 -0.13 9.85 1.01
C PRO A 180 0.00 9.04 -0.30
N GLN A 181 -0.66 9.51 -1.37
CA GLN A 181 -0.63 8.89 -2.70
C GLN A 181 0.34 9.61 -3.66
N ASP A 182 0.86 10.73 -3.24
CA ASP A 182 1.70 11.65 -4.02
C ASP A 182 3.14 11.71 -3.55
N ARG A 183 3.57 10.72 -2.77
CA ARG A 183 4.94 10.59 -2.26
C ARG A 183 5.41 9.15 -2.31
N VAL A 184 6.71 8.99 -2.45
CA VAL A 184 7.37 7.70 -2.34
C VAL A 184 7.90 7.54 -0.92
N LEU A 185 7.60 6.42 -0.30
CA LEU A 185 8.14 6.02 0.99
C LEU A 185 9.40 5.18 0.78
N ILE A 186 10.51 5.64 1.30
CA ILE A 186 11.76 4.86 1.32
C ILE A 186 11.88 4.22 2.70
N LEU A 187 11.93 2.89 2.73
CA LEU A 187 12.13 2.10 3.95
C LEU A 187 13.50 1.42 3.92
N ARG A 188 14.27 1.62 4.98
CA ARG A 188 15.50 0.90 5.30
C ARG A 188 15.38 0.36 6.71
N ARG A 189 16.14 -0.65 7.07
CA ARG A 189 16.05 -1.24 8.42
C ARG A 189 16.16 -0.16 9.51
N GLY A 190 15.09 0.03 10.26
CA GLY A 190 14.99 0.99 11.37
C GLY A 190 14.74 2.44 10.96
N THR A 191 14.58 2.75 9.67
CA THR A 191 14.36 4.13 9.21
C THR A 191 13.31 4.22 8.11
N SER A 192 12.65 5.37 8.01
CA SER A 192 11.74 5.71 6.92
C SER A 192 11.86 7.18 6.55
N GLU A 193 11.72 7.50 5.27
CA GLU A 193 11.68 8.87 4.76
C GLU A 193 10.69 8.98 3.60
N TRP A 194 10.18 10.19 3.37
CA TRP A 194 9.29 10.50 2.25
C TRP A 194 9.98 11.44 1.26
N ILE A 195 9.83 11.11 -0.04
CA ILE A 195 10.28 11.96 -1.16
C ILE A 195 9.14 12.30 -2.09
#